data_4463c9efe0693c5e5802bbcece48a25b
#
_entry.id   4463c9efe0693c5e5802bbcece48a25b
#
_cell.length_a   1.000
_cell.length_b   1.000
_cell.length_c   1.000
_cell.angle_alpha   90.00
_cell.angle_beta   90.00
_cell.angle_gamma   90.00
#
_symmetry.space_group_name_H-M   'P 1'
#
loop_
_entity.id
_entity.type
_entity.pdbx_description
1 polymer ?
#
loop_
_entity_poly.entity_id
_entity_poly.type
_entity_poly.pdbx_seq_one_letter_code
_entity_poly.pdbx_strand_id
1 'polypeptide(L)'
;FVADTDETLTLRVGADDKVRVMVNGDTLVNIWKVRQRIQEAAPQLEVKAGHHYRIQIDYVQEGGMAAMQFDICKKQTPTADEILALVGDAETVVFVGGISPRVEGEEMKVSDPGFKGGDRTDINLPTVQRQILQLLHKAGKRVVFINCSGGAIALTEEAPLCDAIVQGWYGGERGGEAMAEILMGEVNPSGKLPITFYRSTDDLPDFLDYRMTGRTYRYFKGEVLYPFGYGLSYTSFELGKPQYKNGVVTVNVKNTGKMDGTEVVQVYLRRTADTEGPLKTLRAYSRISVKAGQSQKVSIPLPRDQFEGWDAKSNSMRVVPGQYELMVGTSSADKDLKTIKVNMK
;
A
#
# COMPACT_ATOMS: atom_id res chain seq x y z
N PHE A 1 -12.16 -1.99 -39.87
CA PHE A 1 -12.56 -2.95 -38.86
C PHE A 1 -13.67 -3.83 -39.41
N VAL A 2 -13.59 -5.11 -39.19
CA VAL A 2 -14.64 -6.10 -39.51
C VAL A 2 -15.03 -6.76 -38.21
N ALA A 3 -16.33 -6.85 -37.93
CA ALA A 3 -16.81 -7.53 -36.74
C ALA A 3 -16.93 -9.04 -36.96
N ASP A 4 -16.44 -9.82 -36.00
CA ASP A 4 -16.52 -11.29 -36.07
C ASP A 4 -17.84 -11.81 -35.48
N THR A 5 -18.48 -11.05 -34.63
CA THR A 5 -19.72 -11.40 -33.91
C THR A 5 -20.71 -10.24 -33.89
N ASP A 6 -22.00 -10.55 -33.67
CA ASP A 6 -23.01 -9.54 -33.33
C ASP A 6 -22.79 -9.14 -31.86
N GLU A 7 -22.36 -7.90 -31.61
CA GLU A 7 -22.11 -7.41 -30.25
C GLU A 7 -22.12 -5.90 -30.14
N THR A 8 -22.12 -5.41 -28.90
CA THR A 8 -21.96 -3.99 -28.59
C THR A 8 -20.54 -3.74 -28.13
N LEU A 9 -19.80 -2.92 -28.88
CA LEU A 9 -18.45 -2.49 -28.57
C LEU A 9 -18.44 -1.09 -27.96
N THR A 10 -17.40 -0.77 -27.22
CA THR A 10 -17.14 0.56 -26.68
C THR A 10 -15.96 1.18 -27.44
N LEU A 11 -16.16 2.36 -28.00
CA LEU A 11 -15.07 3.17 -28.56
C LEU A 11 -14.50 4.05 -27.45
N ARG A 12 -13.28 3.75 -26.96
CA ARG A 12 -12.60 4.63 -25.99
C ARG A 12 -11.80 5.66 -26.75
N VAL A 13 -12.16 6.92 -26.52
CA VAL A 13 -11.53 8.07 -27.20
C VAL A 13 -11.05 9.04 -26.14
N GLY A 14 -9.77 9.39 -26.16
CA GLY A 14 -9.19 10.42 -25.31
C GLY A 14 -8.32 11.34 -26.18
N ALA A 15 -8.47 12.65 -26.01
CA ALA A 15 -7.62 13.59 -26.71
C ALA A 15 -7.34 14.83 -25.88
N ASP A 16 -6.14 15.31 -25.96
CA ASP A 16 -5.82 16.69 -25.64
C ASP A 16 -6.13 17.52 -26.90
N ASP A 17 -6.80 18.64 -26.70
CA ASP A 17 -7.43 19.50 -27.69
C ASP A 17 -8.64 18.87 -28.39
N LYS A 18 -8.62 18.59 -29.69
CA LYS A 18 -9.83 18.27 -30.45
C LYS A 18 -9.78 16.89 -31.07
N VAL A 19 -10.87 16.18 -30.97
CA VAL A 19 -11.04 14.89 -31.68
C VAL A 19 -12.48 14.73 -32.17
N ARG A 20 -12.62 14.17 -33.37
CA ARG A 20 -13.88 13.70 -33.93
C ARG A 20 -13.68 12.26 -34.38
N VAL A 21 -14.63 11.40 -34.01
CA VAL A 21 -14.65 10.02 -34.48
C VAL A 21 -15.95 9.77 -35.23
N MET A 22 -15.82 9.27 -36.44
CA MET A 22 -16.92 8.91 -37.32
C MET A 22 -16.85 7.44 -37.67
N VAL A 23 -18.01 6.77 -37.71
CA VAL A 23 -18.13 5.39 -38.14
C VAL A 23 -19.14 5.32 -39.29
N ASN A 24 -18.70 4.83 -40.45
CA ASN A 24 -19.48 4.79 -41.68
C ASN A 24 -20.06 6.16 -42.11
N GLY A 25 -19.44 7.25 -41.69
CA GLY A 25 -19.88 8.61 -41.96
C GLY A 25 -20.69 9.27 -40.83
N ASP A 26 -21.21 8.48 -39.86
CA ASP A 26 -21.93 8.99 -38.73
C ASP A 26 -20.97 9.41 -37.60
N THR A 27 -21.14 10.62 -37.05
CA THR A 27 -20.29 11.15 -35.99
C THR A 27 -20.71 10.58 -34.63
N LEU A 28 -19.87 9.77 -34.02
CA LEU A 28 -20.09 9.22 -32.69
C LEU A 28 -19.43 10.06 -31.57
N VAL A 29 -18.30 10.67 -31.85
CA VAL A 29 -17.59 11.57 -30.91
C VAL A 29 -17.30 12.88 -31.60
N ASN A 30 -17.59 13.99 -30.92
CA ASN A 30 -17.28 15.32 -31.42
C ASN A 30 -16.83 16.22 -30.24
N ILE A 31 -15.57 16.08 -29.85
CA ILE A 31 -14.91 16.92 -28.86
C ILE A 31 -14.14 18.00 -29.66
N TRP A 32 -14.77 19.15 -29.85
CA TRP A 32 -14.20 20.20 -30.71
C TRP A 32 -13.92 21.51 -29.97
N LYS A 33 -13.77 21.40 -28.61
CA LYS A 33 -13.36 22.52 -27.76
C LYS A 33 -12.03 22.21 -27.12
N VAL A 34 -11.10 23.15 -27.22
CA VAL A 34 -9.81 23.08 -26.53
C VAL A 34 -10.01 23.17 -25.02
N ARG A 35 -9.41 22.26 -24.29
CA ARG A 35 -9.29 22.29 -22.84
C ARG A 35 -7.88 21.84 -22.48
N GLN A 36 -7.29 22.45 -21.47
CA GLN A 36 -5.93 22.10 -21.00
C GLN A 36 -5.89 20.77 -20.22
N ARG A 37 -6.58 19.77 -20.75
CA ARG A 37 -6.61 18.41 -20.19
C ARG A 37 -7.17 17.43 -21.21
N ILE A 38 -6.81 16.17 -21.07
CA ILE A 38 -7.38 15.10 -21.88
C ILE A 38 -8.89 15.04 -21.64
N GLN A 39 -9.65 15.11 -22.72
CA GLN A 39 -11.08 14.95 -22.75
C GLN A 39 -11.39 13.52 -23.23
N GLU A 40 -12.29 12.85 -22.54
CA GLU A 40 -12.60 11.45 -22.82
C GLU A 40 -14.04 11.27 -23.26
N ALA A 41 -14.29 10.30 -24.15
CA ALA A 41 -15.60 9.80 -24.53
C ALA A 41 -15.54 8.28 -24.73
N ALA A 42 -16.67 7.61 -24.44
CA ALA A 42 -16.78 6.17 -24.55
C ALA A 42 -18.15 5.74 -25.14
N PRO A 43 -18.49 6.17 -26.36
CA PRO A 43 -19.76 5.77 -26.98
C PRO A 43 -19.78 4.27 -27.27
N GLN A 44 -20.99 3.71 -27.31
CA GLN A 44 -21.22 2.34 -27.74
C GLN A 44 -21.45 2.28 -29.25
N LEU A 45 -21.00 1.20 -29.86
CA LEU A 45 -21.18 0.86 -31.26
C LEU A 45 -21.75 -0.55 -31.34
N GLU A 46 -22.98 -0.69 -31.85
CA GLU A 46 -23.54 -1.99 -32.18
C GLU A 46 -22.95 -2.48 -33.51
N VAL A 47 -22.40 -3.68 -33.51
CA VAL A 47 -21.77 -4.28 -34.66
C VAL A 47 -22.45 -5.59 -35.02
N LYS A 48 -22.40 -5.91 -36.31
CA LYS A 48 -22.95 -7.17 -36.92
C LYS A 48 -21.82 -7.99 -37.54
N ALA A 49 -21.87 -9.28 -37.31
CA ALA A 49 -20.89 -10.22 -37.83
C ALA A 49 -20.73 -10.08 -39.37
N GLY A 50 -19.49 -10.06 -39.82
CA GLY A 50 -19.14 -9.93 -41.22
C GLY A 50 -19.30 -8.54 -41.84
N HIS A 51 -19.80 -7.55 -41.08
CA HIS A 51 -19.94 -6.18 -41.58
C HIS A 51 -18.64 -5.39 -41.44
N HIS A 52 -18.39 -4.54 -42.43
CA HIS A 52 -17.25 -3.64 -42.47
C HIS A 52 -17.61 -2.27 -41.86
N TYR A 53 -16.82 -1.81 -40.95
CA TYR A 53 -16.98 -0.50 -40.33
C TYR A 53 -15.77 0.37 -40.69
N ARG A 54 -16.04 1.47 -41.43
CA ARG A 54 -15.03 2.46 -41.76
C ARG A 54 -14.98 3.47 -40.62
N ILE A 55 -13.84 3.51 -39.91
CA ILE A 55 -13.59 4.43 -38.81
C ILE A 55 -12.70 5.54 -39.33
N GLN A 56 -13.14 6.79 -39.15
CA GLN A 56 -12.36 7.99 -39.44
C GLN A 56 -12.18 8.78 -38.15
N ILE A 57 -10.95 9.21 -37.90
CA ILE A 57 -10.59 9.99 -36.72
C ILE A 57 -9.91 11.27 -37.20
N ASP A 58 -10.53 12.39 -36.90
CA ASP A 58 -9.94 13.71 -37.12
C ASP A 58 -9.39 14.20 -35.78
N TYR A 59 -8.09 14.48 -35.70
CA TYR A 59 -7.41 14.99 -34.51
C TYR A 59 -6.71 16.31 -34.81
N VAL A 60 -6.85 17.28 -33.91
CA VAL A 60 -6.19 18.58 -34.03
C VAL A 60 -5.52 18.91 -32.70
N GLN A 61 -4.23 19.21 -32.76
CA GLN A 61 -3.41 19.72 -31.68
C GLN A 61 -3.20 21.22 -31.89
N GLU A 62 -3.62 22.04 -30.91
CA GLU A 62 -3.47 23.50 -30.98
C GLU A 62 -2.38 24.01 -30.04
N GLY A 63 -2.08 23.30 -28.95
CA GLY A 63 -1.02 23.72 -28.03
C GLY A 63 -0.86 22.82 -26.84
N GLY A 64 0.25 22.98 -26.10
CA GLY A 64 0.54 22.16 -24.92
C GLY A 64 1.04 20.75 -25.25
N MET A 65 0.60 19.78 -24.48
CA MET A 65 0.98 18.38 -24.63
C MET A 65 0.08 17.69 -25.65
N ALA A 66 0.67 17.01 -26.64
CA ALA A 66 -0.09 16.23 -27.62
C ALA A 66 -0.45 14.85 -27.05
N ALA A 67 -1.72 14.55 -26.95
CA ALA A 67 -2.18 13.25 -26.52
C ALA A 67 -3.44 12.82 -27.28
N MET A 68 -3.41 11.59 -27.83
CA MET A 68 -4.56 10.97 -28.48
C MET A 68 -4.60 9.48 -28.13
N GLN A 69 -5.74 9.03 -27.63
CA GLN A 69 -6.02 7.63 -27.38
C GLN A 69 -7.26 7.21 -28.16
N PHE A 70 -7.16 6.08 -28.83
CA PHE A 70 -8.30 5.43 -29.46
C PHE A 70 -8.22 3.92 -29.26
N ASP A 71 -9.32 3.31 -28.87
CA ASP A 71 -9.42 1.88 -28.66
C ASP A 71 -10.85 1.39 -28.96
N ILE A 72 -10.98 0.18 -29.45
CA ILE A 72 -12.25 -0.51 -29.65
C ILE A 72 -12.24 -1.72 -28.74
N CYS A 73 -13.10 -1.75 -27.74
CA CYS A 73 -13.11 -2.80 -26.76
C CYS A 73 -14.52 -3.27 -26.40
N LYS A 74 -14.63 -4.53 -26.02
CA LYS A 74 -15.81 -5.05 -25.35
C LYS A 74 -15.69 -4.82 -23.86
N LYS A 75 -16.62 -4.08 -23.30
CA LYS A 75 -16.69 -3.88 -21.84
C LYS A 75 -17.59 -4.96 -21.26
N GLN A 76 -17.00 -5.94 -20.62
CA GLN A 76 -17.73 -6.98 -19.90
C GLN A 76 -17.11 -7.24 -18.53
N THR A 77 -17.93 -7.66 -17.57
CA THR A 77 -17.44 -8.21 -16.31
C THR A 77 -17.19 -9.69 -16.54
N PRO A 78 -15.96 -10.18 -16.38
CA PRO A 78 -15.67 -11.59 -16.57
C PRO A 78 -16.42 -12.44 -15.53
N THR A 79 -16.90 -13.59 -15.95
CA THR A 79 -17.48 -14.61 -15.07
C THR A 79 -16.38 -15.31 -14.25
N ALA A 80 -16.77 -15.99 -13.18
CA ALA A 80 -15.85 -16.82 -12.40
C ALA A 80 -15.14 -17.87 -13.24
N ASP A 81 -15.87 -18.52 -14.15
CA ASP A 81 -15.32 -19.56 -15.03
C ASP A 81 -14.32 -18.99 -16.05
N GLU A 82 -14.59 -17.81 -16.60
CA GLU A 82 -13.64 -17.12 -17.50
C GLU A 82 -12.35 -16.74 -16.75
N ILE A 83 -12.45 -16.25 -15.51
CA ILE A 83 -11.27 -15.93 -14.68
C ILE A 83 -10.47 -17.21 -14.40
N LEU A 84 -11.13 -18.30 -14.01
CA LEU A 84 -10.45 -19.57 -13.73
C LEU A 84 -9.86 -20.21 -14.99
N ALA A 85 -10.51 -20.04 -16.15
CA ALA A 85 -9.97 -20.48 -17.44
C ALA A 85 -8.67 -19.74 -17.81
N LEU A 86 -8.58 -18.43 -17.51
CA LEU A 86 -7.34 -17.66 -17.70
C LEU A 86 -6.21 -18.14 -16.78
N VAL A 87 -6.53 -18.54 -15.56
CA VAL A 87 -5.55 -19.09 -14.60
C VAL A 87 -5.09 -20.50 -15.02
N GLY A 88 -5.98 -21.27 -15.61
CA GLY A 88 -5.71 -22.63 -16.09
C GLY A 88 -5.26 -23.58 -14.99
N ASP A 89 -4.22 -24.36 -15.28
CA ASP A 89 -3.62 -25.36 -14.38
C ASP A 89 -2.56 -24.79 -13.42
N ALA A 90 -2.29 -23.48 -13.48
CA ALA A 90 -1.34 -22.85 -12.56
C ALA A 90 -1.70 -23.10 -11.09
N GLU A 91 -0.79 -23.68 -10.31
CA GLU A 91 -0.99 -23.92 -8.88
C GLU A 91 -0.85 -22.64 -8.06
N THR A 92 0.01 -21.72 -8.48
CA THR A 92 0.30 -20.46 -7.79
C THR A 92 -0.05 -19.29 -8.68
N VAL A 93 -0.81 -18.35 -8.13
CA VAL A 93 -1.22 -17.11 -8.79
C VAL A 93 -0.61 -15.93 -8.10
N VAL A 94 0.13 -15.11 -8.83
CA VAL A 94 0.58 -13.80 -8.36
C VAL A 94 -0.48 -12.77 -8.75
N PHE A 95 -1.25 -12.31 -7.78
CA PHE A 95 -2.27 -11.29 -7.96
C PHE A 95 -1.70 -9.91 -7.63
N VAL A 96 -1.58 -9.05 -8.63
CA VAL A 96 -1.16 -7.66 -8.45
C VAL A 96 -2.40 -6.78 -8.43
N GLY A 97 -2.66 -6.18 -7.27
CA GLY A 97 -3.84 -5.37 -7.04
C GLY A 97 -3.56 -4.19 -6.11
N GLY A 98 -4.61 -3.62 -5.57
CA GLY A 98 -4.53 -2.46 -4.69
C GLY A 98 -5.36 -1.29 -5.21
N ILE A 99 -4.90 -0.07 -5.00
CA ILE A 99 -5.62 1.15 -5.38
C ILE A 99 -4.78 1.93 -6.37
N SER A 100 -5.40 2.34 -7.47
CA SER A 100 -4.74 3.14 -8.50
C SER A 100 -5.13 4.62 -8.38
N PRO A 101 -4.29 5.55 -8.89
CA PRO A 101 -4.64 6.98 -8.97
C PRO A 101 -5.88 7.28 -9.82
N ARG A 102 -6.42 6.29 -10.54
CA ARG A 102 -7.66 6.43 -11.33
C ARG A 102 -8.92 6.37 -10.48
N VAL A 103 -8.83 5.83 -9.26
CA VAL A 103 -9.95 5.74 -8.31
C VAL A 103 -9.70 6.57 -7.06
N GLU A 104 -8.45 6.78 -6.66
CA GLU A 104 -8.03 7.60 -5.52
C GLU A 104 -7.25 8.81 -6.02
N GLY A 105 -7.92 9.89 -6.32
CA GLY A 105 -7.34 11.15 -6.78
C GLY A 105 -8.25 12.32 -6.42
N GLU A 106 -7.64 13.45 -6.16
CA GLU A 106 -8.31 14.66 -5.68
C GLU A 106 -9.38 15.15 -6.68
N GLU A 107 -10.57 15.51 -6.17
CA GLU A 107 -11.69 16.06 -6.91
C GLU A 107 -12.14 15.25 -8.15
N MET A 108 -12.02 13.95 -8.09
CA MET A 108 -12.41 13.06 -9.19
C MET A 108 -13.91 12.71 -9.15
N LYS A 109 -14.49 12.49 -10.33
CA LYS A 109 -15.83 11.90 -10.47
C LYS A 109 -15.71 10.38 -10.42
N VAL A 110 -15.62 9.81 -9.21
CA VAL A 110 -15.57 8.38 -8.97
C VAL A 110 -16.86 7.92 -8.33
N SER A 111 -17.43 6.83 -8.86
CA SER A 111 -18.66 6.20 -8.35
C SER A 111 -18.43 4.77 -7.84
N ASP A 112 -17.19 4.33 -7.75
CA ASP A 112 -16.86 3.00 -7.24
C ASP A 112 -17.14 2.91 -5.73
N PRO A 113 -17.67 1.77 -5.25
CA PRO A 113 -17.86 1.56 -3.82
C PRO A 113 -16.56 1.76 -3.03
N GLY A 114 -16.64 2.47 -1.91
CA GLY A 114 -15.49 2.83 -1.09
C GLY A 114 -14.80 4.14 -1.47
N PHE A 115 -15.33 4.86 -2.50
CA PHE A 115 -14.81 6.16 -2.96
C PHE A 115 -15.90 7.20 -3.16
N LYS A 116 -15.60 8.46 -2.88
CA LYS A 116 -16.46 9.60 -3.13
C LYS A 116 -15.62 10.82 -3.51
N GLY A 117 -15.80 11.31 -4.73
CA GLY A 117 -15.02 12.45 -5.22
C GLY A 117 -13.51 12.16 -5.38
N GLY A 118 -13.12 10.89 -5.38
CA GLY A 118 -11.74 10.46 -5.36
C GLY A 118 -11.18 10.18 -3.96
N ASP A 119 -11.88 10.61 -2.90
CA ASP A 119 -11.52 10.29 -1.51
C ASP A 119 -12.06 8.92 -1.11
N ARG A 120 -11.35 8.24 -0.23
CA ARG A 120 -11.80 6.96 0.32
C ARG A 120 -12.87 7.17 1.38
N THR A 121 -13.96 6.41 1.29
CA THR A 121 -15.02 6.36 2.30
C THR A 121 -14.88 5.15 3.23
N ASP A 122 -14.08 4.15 2.84
CA ASP A 122 -13.60 3.05 3.66
C ASP A 122 -12.14 2.69 3.32
N ILE A 123 -11.52 1.84 4.11
CA ILE A 123 -10.14 1.41 3.91
C ILE A 123 -10.01 0.00 3.34
N ASN A 124 -11.07 -0.57 2.82
CA ASN A 124 -11.07 -1.92 2.24
C ASN A 124 -10.42 -1.93 0.84
N LEU A 125 -10.06 -3.13 0.42
CA LEU A 125 -9.69 -3.38 -0.97
C LEU A 125 -10.93 -3.28 -1.86
N PRO A 126 -10.84 -2.76 -3.10
CA PRO A 126 -11.97 -2.71 -4.03
C PRO A 126 -12.69 -4.05 -4.17
N THR A 127 -14.03 -4.02 -4.16
CA THR A 127 -14.89 -5.22 -4.06
C THR A 127 -14.56 -6.29 -5.12
N VAL A 128 -14.27 -5.89 -6.36
CA VAL A 128 -13.93 -6.84 -7.44
C VAL A 128 -12.64 -7.60 -7.11
N GLN A 129 -11.65 -6.94 -6.55
CA GLN A 129 -10.38 -7.58 -6.18
C GLN A 129 -10.58 -8.57 -5.03
N ARG A 130 -11.41 -8.23 -4.04
CA ARG A 130 -11.78 -9.12 -2.93
C ARG A 130 -12.46 -10.38 -3.46
N GLN A 131 -13.41 -10.23 -4.40
CA GLN A 131 -14.10 -11.35 -5.05
C GLN A 131 -13.14 -12.25 -5.83
N ILE A 132 -12.16 -11.69 -6.53
CA ILE A 132 -11.13 -12.46 -7.24
C ILE A 132 -10.27 -13.26 -6.26
N LEU A 133 -9.79 -12.67 -5.17
CA LEU A 133 -9.00 -13.36 -4.16
C LEU A 133 -9.80 -14.51 -3.53
N GLN A 134 -11.08 -14.31 -3.21
CA GLN A 134 -11.98 -15.35 -2.71
C GLN A 134 -12.16 -16.47 -3.73
N LEU A 135 -12.34 -16.13 -5.02
CA LEU A 135 -12.48 -17.12 -6.11
C LEU A 135 -11.24 -17.98 -6.24
N LEU A 136 -10.06 -17.38 -6.29
CA LEU A 136 -8.79 -18.08 -6.41
C LEU A 136 -8.54 -19.02 -5.24
N HIS A 137 -8.76 -18.53 -4.01
CA HIS A 137 -8.63 -19.34 -2.80
C HIS A 137 -9.63 -20.53 -2.81
N LYS A 138 -10.91 -20.28 -3.16
CA LYS A 138 -11.94 -21.33 -3.26
C LYS A 138 -11.60 -22.37 -4.32
N ALA A 139 -10.91 -21.98 -5.39
CA ALA A 139 -10.42 -22.88 -6.42
C ALA A 139 -9.14 -23.64 -6.01
N GLY A 140 -8.67 -23.52 -4.76
CA GLY A 140 -7.49 -24.20 -4.23
C GLY A 140 -6.16 -23.68 -4.77
N LYS A 141 -6.14 -22.47 -5.34
CA LYS A 141 -4.91 -21.86 -5.83
C LYS A 141 -4.12 -21.26 -4.66
N ARG A 142 -2.79 -21.38 -4.69
CA ARG A 142 -1.90 -20.60 -3.81
C ARG A 142 -1.86 -19.16 -4.32
N VAL A 143 -2.13 -18.22 -3.44
CA VAL A 143 -2.24 -16.79 -3.81
C VAL A 143 -1.11 -15.99 -3.18
N VAL A 144 -0.30 -15.37 -4.02
CA VAL A 144 0.66 -14.34 -3.62
C VAL A 144 0.09 -12.99 -4.03
N PHE A 145 -0.30 -12.17 -3.06
CA PHE A 145 -0.90 -10.86 -3.31
C PHE A 145 0.15 -9.74 -3.20
N ILE A 146 0.36 -9.01 -4.28
CA ILE A 146 1.15 -7.77 -4.29
C ILE A 146 0.19 -6.60 -4.20
N ASN A 147 0.12 -5.97 -3.02
CA ASN A 147 -0.72 -4.82 -2.77
C ASN A 147 -0.02 -3.52 -3.15
N CYS A 148 -0.48 -2.88 -4.22
CA CYS A 148 0.00 -1.57 -4.67
C CYS A 148 -0.97 -0.50 -4.17
N SER A 149 -0.58 0.24 -3.14
CA SER A 149 -1.41 1.31 -2.55
C SER A 149 -0.54 2.37 -1.90
N GLY A 150 -0.97 3.63 -1.92
CA GLY A 150 -0.26 4.74 -1.26
C GLY A 150 -0.50 4.80 0.25
N GLY A 151 -1.56 4.15 0.74
CA GLY A 151 -1.96 4.10 2.15
C GLY A 151 -2.24 2.68 2.63
N ALA A 152 -2.59 2.55 3.91
CA ALA A 152 -3.01 1.27 4.49
C ALA A 152 -4.35 0.80 3.92
N ILE A 153 -4.43 -0.49 3.66
CA ILE A 153 -5.66 -1.22 3.26
C ILE A 153 -6.02 -2.18 4.39
N ALA A 154 -7.28 -2.23 4.77
CA ALA A 154 -7.78 -3.27 5.67
C ALA A 154 -7.90 -4.58 4.89
N LEU A 155 -6.94 -5.47 5.09
CA LEU A 155 -6.88 -6.78 4.44
C LEU A 155 -7.29 -7.90 5.41
N THR A 156 -8.14 -7.61 6.38
CA THR A 156 -8.52 -8.56 7.44
C THR A 156 -9.21 -9.80 6.87
N GLU A 157 -10.03 -9.62 5.84
CA GLU A 157 -10.73 -10.72 5.18
C GLU A 157 -9.86 -11.39 4.10
N GLU A 158 -8.95 -10.64 3.47
CA GLU A 158 -8.11 -11.12 2.38
C GLU A 158 -6.83 -11.82 2.88
N ALA A 159 -6.30 -11.40 4.02
CA ALA A 159 -5.05 -11.98 4.53
C ALA A 159 -5.12 -13.51 4.74
N PRO A 160 -6.22 -14.09 5.25
CA PRO A 160 -6.36 -15.54 5.35
C PRO A 160 -6.49 -16.27 4.01
N LEU A 161 -6.79 -15.55 2.92
CA LEU A 161 -6.97 -16.11 1.59
C LEU A 161 -5.65 -16.17 0.79
N CYS A 162 -4.61 -15.52 1.31
CA CYS A 162 -3.33 -15.39 0.64
C CYS A 162 -2.23 -16.17 1.37
N ASP A 163 -1.39 -16.89 0.62
CA ASP A 163 -0.20 -17.56 1.16
C ASP A 163 0.92 -16.56 1.47
N ALA A 164 0.96 -15.45 0.74
CA ALA A 164 1.87 -14.33 1.00
C ALA A 164 1.26 -13.00 0.55
N ILE A 165 1.60 -11.93 1.27
CA ILE A 165 1.23 -10.55 0.92
C ILE A 165 2.49 -9.71 0.91
N VAL A 166 2.71 -9.01 -0.21
CA VAL A 166 3.79 -8.03 -0.37
C VAL A 166 3.16 -6.64 -0.47
N GLN A 167 3.51 -5.74 0.45
CA GLN A 167 3.14 -4.32 0.33
C GLN A 167 4.12 -3.66 -0.65
N GLY A 168 3.69 -3.52 -1.90
CA GLY A 168 4.50 -3.02 -3.01
C GLY A 168 4.54 -1.49 -3.11
N TRP A 169 3.62 -0.80 -2.44
CA TRP A 169 3.43 0.64 -2.59
C TRP A 169 3.20 1.05 -4.05
N TYR A 170 3.61 2.24 -4.43
CA TYR A 170 3.71 2.67 -5.83
C TYR A 170 5.18 2.62 -6.22
N GLY A 171 5.57 1.53 -6.88
CA GLY A 171 6.94 1.32 -7.34
C GLY A 171 7.34 2.33 -8.42
N GLY A 172 8.64 2.63 -8.49
CA GLY A 172 9.22 3.39 -9.59
C GLY A 172 9.43 2.52 -10.84
N GLU A 173 10.27 2.98 -11.75
CA GLU A 173 10.58 2.34 -13.04
C GLU A 173 10.96 0.85 -12.90
N ARG A 174 11.74 0.51 -11.86
CA ARG A 174 12.19 -0.87 -11.59
C ARG A 174 11.34 -1.60 -10.53
N GLY A 175 10.13 -1.12 -10.25
CA GLY A 175 9.28 -1.72 -9.22
C GLY A 175 8.94 -3.19 -9.48
N GLY A 176 8.63 -3.55 -10.74
CA GLY A 176 8.34 -4.92 -11.14
C GLY A 176 9.54 -5.86 -10.97
N GLU A 177 10.76 -5.39 -11.31
CA GLU A 177 12.01 -6.13 -11.11
C GLU A 177 12.25 -6.42 -9.62
N ALA A 178 12.11 -5.41 -8.76
CA ALA A 178 12.29 -5.57 -7.32
C ALA A 178 11.30 -6.59 -6.72
N MET A 179 10.04 -6.59 -7.19
CA MET A 179 9.05 -7.58 -6.78
C MET A 179 9.43 -8.99 -7.26
N ALA A 180 9.88 -9.13 -8.51
CA ALA A 180 10.32 -10.41 -9.04
C ALA A 180 11.51 -10.98 -8.28
N GLU A 181 12.54 -10.18 -7.99
CA GLU A 181 13.73 -10.59 -7.20
C GLU A 181 13.33 -11.09 -5.79
N ILE A 182 12.36 -10.43 -5.14
CA ILE A 182 11.81 -10.90 -3.86
C ILE A 182 11.08 -12.23 -4.04
N LEU A 183 10.15 -12.33 -4.98
CA LEU A 183 9.35 -13.54 -5.18
C LEU A 183 10.20 -14.75 -5.58
N MET A 184 11.26 -14.53 -6.35
CA MET A 184 12.20 -15.58 -6.75
C MET A 184 13.24 -15.92 -5.67
N GLY A 185 13.26 -15.16 -4.56
CA GLY A 185 14.19 -15.39 -3.44
C GLY A 185 15.61 -14.90 -3.71
N GLU A 186 15.84 -14.12 -4.75
CA GLU A 186 17.14 -13.51 -5.06
C GLU A 186 17.50 -12.42 -4.07
N VAL A 187 16.48 -11.70 -3.58
CA VAL A 187 16.59 -10.67 -2.54
C VAL A 187 15.75 -11.06 -1.33
N ASN A 188 16.39 -11.12 -0.16
CA ASN A 188 15.69 -11.31 1.10
C ASN A 188 15.03 -9.99 1.54
N PRO A 189 13.69 -9.92 1.66
CA PRO A 189 13.01 -8.69 2.04
C PRO A 189 13.42 -8.23 3.45
N SER A 190 13.55 -6.93 3.62
CA SER A 190 13.89 -6.29 4.90
C SER A 190 13.10 -5.01 5.16
N GLY A 191 12.12 -4.72 4.30
CA GLY A 191 11.24 -3.57 4.44
C GLY A 191 10.36 -3.66 5.69
N LYS A 192 10.07 -2.52 6.32
CA LYS A 192 9.16 -2.42 7.45
C LYS A 192 8.05 -1.42 7.12
N LEU A 193 6.83 -1.74 7.55
CA LEU A 193 5.68 -0.88 7.34
C LEU A 193 5.85 0.47 8.07
N PRO A 194 5.83 1.60 7.37
CA PRO A 194 6.01 2.93 7.97
C PRO A 194 4.71 3.51 8.54
N ILE A 195 3.63 2.76 8.51
CA ILE A 195 2.31 3.13 9.04
C ILE A 195 1.65 1.93 9.73
N THR A 196 0.62 2.20 10.53
CA THR A 196 -0.23 1.18 11.14
C THR A 196 -1.29 0.73 10.15
N PHE A 197 -1.47 -0.58 9.97
CA PHE A 197 -2.56 -1.15 9.20
C PHE A 197 -3.69 -1.56 10.14
N TYR A 198 -4.82 -0.88 10.06
CA TYR A 198 -6.01 -1.17 10.85
C TYR A 198 -6.77 -2.38 10.31
N ARG A 199 -7.63 -2.95 11.13
CA ARG A 199 -8.43 -4.12 10.75
C ARG A 199 -9.68 -3.74 9.95
N SER A 200 -10.26 -2.59 10.26
CA SER A 200 -11.42 -2.05 9.56
C SER A 200 -11.49 -0.53 9.65
N THR A 201 -12.41 0.06 8.90
CA THR A 201 -12.72 1.48 8.96
C THR A 201 -13.26 1.89 10.34
N ASP A 202 -13.91 0.96 11.06
CA ASP A 202 -14.48 1.21 12.39
C ASP A 202 -13.41 1.44 13.47
N ASP A 203 -12.17 1.07 13.20
CA ASP A 203 -11.03 1.36 14.07
C ASP A 203 -10.60 2.84 14.02
N LEU A 204 -11.08 3.59 13.02
CA LEU A 204 -10.71 4.97 12.82
C LEU A 204 -11.65 5.90 13.58
N PRO A 205 -11.14 6.97 14.24
CA PRO A 205 -11.98 8.02 14.78
C PRO A 205 -12.76 8.74 13.67
N ASP A 206 -13.80 9.46 14.08
CA ASP A 206 -14.56 10.33 13.17
C ASP A 206 -13.63 11.20 12.31
N PHE A 207 -13.99 11.39 11.05
CA PHE A 207 -13.18 12.13 10.08
C PHE A 207 -12.92 13.59 10.52
N LEU A 208 -13.88 14.20 11.20
CA LEU A 208 -13.77 15.58 11.72
C LEU A 208 -13.05 15.68 13.07
N ASP A 209 -12.70 14.54 13.69
CA ASP A 209 -11.92 14.53 14.92
C ASP A 209 -10.42 14.58 14.61
N TYR A 210 -9.82 15.75 14.70
CA TYR A 210 -8.39 15.99 14.43
C TYR A 210 -7.46 15.68 15.62
N ARG A 211 -7.99 15.21 16.74
CA ARG A 211 -7.14 14.78 17.86
C ARG A 211 -6.35 13.53 17.50
N MET A 212 -5.15 13.42 18.04
CA MET A 212 -4.31 12.21 17.83
C MET A 212 -4.79 11.00 18.62
N THR A 213 -5.68 11.18 19.59
CA THR A 213 -6.25 10.11 20.41
C THR A 213 -6.88 9.02 19.53
N GLY A 214 -6.53 7.76 19.81
CA GLY A 214 -7.05 6.63 19.02
C GLY A 214 -6.44 6.48 17.64
N ARG A 215 -5.37 7.21 17.28
CA ARG A 215 -4.72 7.14 15.98
C ARG A 215 -3.31 6.59 16.06
N THR A 216 -2.92 5.81 15.06
CA THR A 216 -1.57 5.27 14.85
C THR A 216 -1.04 4.42 16.02
N TYR A 217 0.10 3.77 15.85
CA TYR A 217 0.78 3.01 16.90
C TYR A 217 1.07 3.82 18.17
N ARG A 218 0.99 5.16 18.07
CA ARG A 218 1.26 6.04 19.21
C ARG A 218 0.10 6.12 20.19
N TYR A 219 -1.16 6.04 19.73
CA TYR A 219 -2.33 6.24 20.58
C TYR A 219 -3.43 5.21 20.42
N PHE A 220 -3.41 4.41 19.37
CA PHE A 220 -4.42 3.37 19.15
C PHE A 220 -4.18 2.20 20.13
N LYS A 221 -5.23 1.83 20.86
CA LYS A 221 -5.18 0.78 21.89
C LYS A 221 -5.82 -0.54 21.43
N GLY A 222 -6.45 -0.55 20.27
CA GLY A 222 -7.07 -1.74 19.69
C GLY A 222 -6.06 -2.68 19.04
N GLU A 223 -6.57 -3.80 18.57
CA GLU A 223 -5.79 -4.74 17.75
C GLU A 223 -5.64 -4.19 16.34
N VAL A 224 -4.44 -4.24 15.81
CA VAL A 224 -4.14 -3.84 14.44
C VAL A 224 -3.94 -5.06 13.55
N LEU A 225 -4.18 -4.92 12.25
CA LEU A 225 -3.87 -5.99 11.30
C LEU A 225 -2.37 -6.20 11.19
N TYR A 226 -1.64 -5.11 10.90
CA TYR A 226 -0.17 -5.10 10.94
C TYR A 226 0.32 -3.87 11.71
N PRO A 227 1.21 -4.05 12.68
CA PRO A 227 1.74 -2.94 13.46
C PRO A 227 2.72 -2.09 12.64
N PHE A 228 2.86 -0.83 13.02
CA PHE A 228 3.96 0.02 12.54
C PHE A 228 5.31 -0.67 12.76
N GLY A 229 6.19 -0.61 11.79
CA GLY A 229 7.51 -1.24 11.86
C GLY A 229 7.53 -2.74 11.59
N TYR A 230 6.38 -3.38 11.31
CA TYR A 230 6.29 -4.81 10.97
C TYR A 230 6.82 -5.10 9.57
N GLY A 231 7.40 -6.27 9.40
CA GLY A 231 7.80 -6.82 8.12
C GLY A 231 8.55 -8.13 8.30
N LEU A 232 8.26 -9.09 7.42
CA LEU A 232 8.87 -10.42 7.42
C LEU A 232 10.18 -10.45 6.64
N SER A 233 10.93 -11.51 6.86
CA SER A 233 12.17 -11.84 6.16
C SER A 233 12.17 -13.34 5.84
N TYR A 234 12.94 -13.79 4.87
CA TYR A 234 13.16 -15.22 4.59
C TYR A 234 14.09 -15.89 5.61
N THR A 235 14.59 -15.11 6.56
CA THR A 235 15.32 -15.61 7.72
C THR A 235 14.66 -15.13 9.02
N SER A 236 15.16 -15.57 10.17
CA SER A 236 14.63 -15.20 11.48
C SER A 236 15.69 -14.51 12.31
N PHE A 237 15.27 -13.51 13.10
CA PHE A 237 16.18 -12.79 13.97
C PHE A 237 15.73 -12.87 15.43
N GLU A 238 16.70 -12.97 16.31
CA GLU A 238 16.52 -12.90 17.75
C GLU A 238 17.31 -11.72 18.33
N LEU A 239 16.63 -10.87 19.09
CA LEU A 239 17.26 -9.77 19.81
C LEU A 239 17.64 -10.22 21.22
N GLY A 240 18.87 -9.95 21.63
CA GLY A 240 19.35 -10.11 23.00
C GLY A 240 18.71 -9.09 23.94
N LYS A 241 19.16 -9.04 25.18
CA LYS A 241 18.73 -8.04 26.16
C LYS A 241 19.35 -6.67 25.83
N PRO A 242 18.54 -5.63 25.57
CA PRO A 242 19.05 -4.30 25.28
C PRO A 242 19.63 -3.63 26.53
N GLN A 243 20.56 -2.70 26.32
CA GLN A 243 21.17 -1.87 27.37
C GLN A 243 21.19 -0.41 26.89
N TYR A 244 21.03 0.53 27.80
CA TYR A 244 21.20 1.96 27.56
C TYR A 244 22.27 2.53 28.47
N LYS A 245 23.31 3.11 27.88
CA LYS A 245 24.42 3.73 28.61
C LYS A 245 25.00 4.89 27.79
N ASN A 246 25.22 6.04 28.45
CA ASN A 246 25.87 7.20 27.85
C ASN A 246 25.27 7.65 26.52
N GLY A 247 23.94 7.68 26.42
CA GLY A 247 23.26 8.13 25.19
C GLY A 247 23.27 7.11 24.05
N VAL A 248 23.54 5.83 24.32
CA VAL A 248 23.57 4.78 23.31
C VAL A 248 22.77 3.56 23.79
N VAL A 249 21.86 3.09 22.93
CA VAL A 249 21.20 1.78 23.08
C VAL A 249 22.08 0.73 22.41
N THR A 250 22.37 -0.37 23.09
CA THR A 250 23.08 -1.51 22.51
C THR A 250 22.27 -2.79 22.66
N VAL A 251 22.26 -3.60 21.61
CA VAL A 251 21.59 -4.90 21.61
C VAL A 251 22.32 -5.86 20.66
N ASN A 252 22.36 -7.15 20.98
CA ASN A 252 22.83 -8.18 20.06
C ASN A 252 21.67 -8.65 19.19
N VAL A 253 21.92 -8.76 17.89
CA VAL A 253 21.00 -9.34 16.91
C VAL A 253 21.61 -10.61 16.39
N LYS A 254 20.91 -11.74 16.55
CA LYS A 254 21.31 -13.04 16.04
C LYS A 254 20.39 -13.41 14.88
N ASN A 255 20.96 -13.76 13.75
CA ASN A 255 20.25 -14.42 12.67
C ASN A 255 20.17 -15.92 13.00
N THR A 256 18.97 -16.40 13.28
CA THR A 256 18.71 -17.79 13.67
C THR A 256 18.30 -18.69 12.50
N GLY A 257 18.12 -18.11 11.32
CA GLY A 257 17.76 -18.83 10.11
C GLY A 257 18.97 -19.25 9.26
N LYS A 258 18.67 -19.69 8.04
CA LYS A 258 19.65 -20.28 7.12
C LYS A 258 20.08 -19.35 5.97
N MET A 259 19.51 -18.15 5.89
CA MET A 259 19.78 -17.17 4.84
C MET A 259 20.34 -15.89 5.46
N ASP A 260 21.27 -15.24 4.78
CA ASP A 260 21.72 -13.91 5.14
C ASP A 260 20.54 -12.94 5.08
N GLY A 261 20.46 -12.01 6.00
CA GLY A 261 19.34 -11.09 6.04
C GLY A 261 19.66 -9.77 6.74
N THR A 262 18.76 -8.83 6.54
CA THR A 262 18.85 -7.50 7.15
C THR A 262 17.66 -7.28 8.05
N GLU A 263 17.89 -6.82 9.28
CA GLU A 263 16.86 -6.46 10.25
C GLU A 263 16.91 -4.96 10.56
N VAL A 264 15.76 -4.38 10.92
CA VAL A 264 15.64 -3.01 11.39
C VAL A 264 15.31 -3.01 12.89
N VAL A 265 16.31 -2.75 13.69
CA VAL A 265 16.16 -2.60 15.14
C VAL A 265 15.60 -1.22 15.44
N GLN A 266 14.48 -1.17 16.15
CA GLN A 266 13.69 0.03 16.42
C GLN A 266 13.72 0.33 17.93
N VAL A 267 13.86 1.60 18.28
CA VAL A 267 13.87 2.08 19.69
C VAL A 267 12.71 3.04 19.89
N TYR A 268 11.77 2.63 20.72
CA TYR A 268 10.61 3.42 21.09
C TYR A 268 10.77 3.97 22.52
N LEU A 269 10.18 5.13 22.76
CA LEU A 269 10.19 5.83 24.03
C LEU A 269 8.77 6.03 24.54
N ARG A 270 8.60 5.84 25.86
CA ARG A 270 7.41 6.22 26.61
C ARG A 270 7.83 6.92 27.92
N ARG A 271 7.18 8.03 28.26
CA ARG A 271 7.26 8.64 29.59
C ARG A 271 6.17 8.01 30.48
N THR A 272 6.57 7.32 31.56
CA THR A 272 5.61 6.51 32.35
C THR A 272 4.61 7.36 33.13
N ALA A 273 4.97 8.58 33.52
CA ALA A 273 4.09 9.51 34.22
C ALA A 273 3.09 10.25 33.31
N ASP A 274 3.20 10.12 32.00
CA ASP A 274 2.33 10.76 31.03
C ASP A 274 1.22 9.80 30.58
N THR A 275 0.11 9.81 31.31
CA THR A 275 -1.01 8.86 31.09
C THR A 275 -1.83 9.20 29.84
N GLU A 276 -1.83 10.46 29.40
CA GLU A 276 -2.51 10.96 28.21
C GLU A 276 -1.58 11.05 27.00
N GLY A 277 -0.29 10.86 27.21
CA GLY A 277 0.71 10.87 26.15
C GLY A 277 0.71 9.60 25.29
N PRO A 278 1.62 9.54 24.29
CA PRO A 278 1.70 8.41 23.41
C PRO A 278 2.09 7.12 24.16
N LEU A 279 1.48 6.02 23.77
CA LEU A 279 1.81 4.66 24.25
C LEU A 279 3.30 4.35 24.00
N LYS A 280 3.81 4.79 22.89
CA LYS A 280 5.21 4.71 22.47
C LYS A 280 5.47 5.64 21.29
N THR A 281 6.70 6.13 21.15
CA THR A 281 7.12 6.94 20.00
C THR A 281 8.47 6.44 19.50
N LEU A 282 8.60 6.13 18.22
CA LEU A 282 9.88 5.78 17.60
C LEU A 282 10.85 6.98 17.74
N ARG A 283 12.02 6.73 18.30
CA ARG A 283 13.06 7.77 18.52
C ARG A 283 14.34 7.49 17.78
N ALA A 284 14.65 6.22 17.56
CA ALA A 284 15.82 5.83 16.81
C ALA A 284 15.62 4.46 16.17
N TYR A 285 16.38 4.16 15.16
CA TYR A 285 16.45 2.84 14.56
C TYR A 285 17.82 2.59 13.92
N SER A 286 18.12 1.33 13.66
CA SER A 286 19.32 0.95 12.91
C SER A 286 19.01 -0.25 12.04
N ARG A 287 19.43 -0.18 10.79
CA ARG A 287 19.38 -1.30 9.85
C ARG A 287 20.69 -2.05 9.89
N ILE A 288 20.63 -3.37 10.08
CA ILE A 288 21.82 -4.22 10.24
C ILE A 288 21.70 -5.52 9.45
N SER A 289 22.73 -5.83 8.67
CA SER A 289 22.85 -7.09 7.95
C SER A 289 23.58 -8.11 8.80
N VAL A 290 23.00 -9.29 8.97
CA VAL A 290 23.58 -10.39 9.78
C VAL A 290 23.59 -11.65 8.95
N LYS A 291 24.75 -12.27 8.81
CA LYS A 291 24.91 -13.54 8.10
C LYS A 291 24.18 -14.68 8.83
N ALA A 292 23.74 -15.67 8.07
CA ALA A 292 23.08 -16.86 8.60
C ALA A 292 23.86 -17.47 9.78
N GLY A 293 23.18 -17.75 10.89
CA GLY A 293 23.74 -18.30 12.10
C GLY A 293 24.65 -17.37 12.92
N GLN A 294 24.96 -16.16 12.43
CA GLN A 294 25.84 -15.21 13.10
C GLN A 294 25.08 -14.26 14.04
N SER A 295 25.84 -13.64 14.93
CA SER A 295 25.36 -12.58 15.82
C SER A 295 26.17 -11.32 15.61
N GLN A 296 25.50 -10.18 15.69
CA GLN A 296 26.14 -8.87 15.60
C GLN A 296 25.59 -7.91 16.64
N LYS A 297 26.48 -7.13 17.25
CA LYS A 297 26.10 -6.09 18.20
C LYS A 297 25.74 -4.81 17.45
N VAL A 298 24.57 -4.27 17.77
CA VAL A 298 24.08 -2.99 17.25
C VAL A 298 24.24 -1.94 18.32
N SER A 299 24.70 -0.75 17.94
CA SER A 299 24.79 0.44 18.78
C SER A 299 24.01 1.56 18.13
N ILE A 300 22.95 2.02 18.78
CA ILE A 300 22.02 3.02 18.26
C ILE A 300 22.16 4.29 19.11
N PRO A 301 22.64 5.40 18.57
CA PRO A 301 22.67 6.68 19.28
C PRO A 301 21.26 7.10 19.71
N LEU A 302 21.11 7.43 20.98
CA LEU A 302 19.89 7.97 21.57
C LEU A 302 20.29 9.05 22.58
N PRO A 303 20.76 10.20 22.12
CA PRO A 303 21.19 11.30 22.98
C PRO A 303 20.00 11.89 23.77
N ARG A 304 20.31 12.77 24.73
CA ARG A 304 19.33 13.28 25.69
C ARG A 304 18.14 13.99 25.03
N ASP A 305 18.35 14.72 23.95
CA ASP A 305 17.31 15.43 23.19
C ASP A 305 16.24 14.50 22.63
N GLN A 306 16.56 13.22 22.38
CA GLN A 306 15.57 12.22 21.96
C GLN A 306 14.53 11.90 23.04
N PHE A 307 14.74 12.32 24.27
CA PHE A 307 13.78 12.21 25.39
C PHE A 307 12.84 13.41 25.50
N GLU A 308 12.99 14.41 24.65
CA GLU A 308 12.12 15.58 24.68
C GLU A 308 10.68 15.22 24.31
N GLY A 309 9.76 15.84 25.01
CA GLY A 309 8.34 15.78 24.78
C GLY A 309 7.69 17.12 25.15
N TRP A 310 6.47 17.31 24.73
CA TRP A 310 5.71 18.49 25.10
C TRP A 310 5.45 18.48 26.61
N ASP A 311 5.85 19.57 27.30
CA ASP A 311 5.53 19.78 28.68
C ASP A 311 4.51 20.93 28.80
N ALA A 312 3.27 20.59 29.12
CA ALA A 312 2.18 21.55 29.24
C ALA A 312 2.39 22.58 30.35
N LYS A 313 3.19 22.25 31.40
CA LYS A 313 3.48 23.17 32.49
C LYS A 313 4.40 24.33 32.08
N SER A 314 5.39 24.03 31.27
CA SER A 314 6.34 25.02 30.75
C SER A 314 5.97 25.52 29.36
N ASN A 315 4.93 24.95 28.73
CA ASN A 315 4.51 25.24 27.38
C ASN A 315 5.67 25.15 26.36
N SER A 316 6.47 24.08 26.46
CA SER A 316 7.67 23.90 25.64
C SER A 316 8.07 22.44 25.45
N MET A 317 8.85 22.19 24.40
CA MET A 317 9.52 20.90 24.21
C MET A 317 10.72 20.82 25.11
N ARG A 318 10.78 19.79 25.96
CA ARG A 318 11.91 19.57 26.89
C ARG A 318 11.97 18.14 27.39
N VAL A 319 13.11 17.77 27.95
CA VAL A 319 13.23 16.52 28.73
C VAL A 319 12.59 16.76 30.10
N VAL A 320 11.46 16.15 30.35
CA VAL A 320 10.80 16.23 31.68
C VAL A 320 11.45 15.20 32.59
N PRO A 321 11.98 15.62 33.79
CA PRO A 321 12.55 14.66 34.72
C PRO A 321 11.58 13.55 35.12
N GLY A 322 12.10 12.33 35.29
CA GLY A 322 11.27 11.18 35.67
C GLY A 322 11.69 9.88 35.00
N GLN A 323 10.84 8.87 35.16
CA GLN A 323 11.07 7.55 34.61
C GLN A 323 10.53 7.45 33.17
N TYR A 324 11.35 6.86 32.30
CA TYR A 324 11.03 6.52 30.92
C TYR A 324 11.20 5.03 30.69
N GLU A 325 10.45 4.50 29.73
CA GLU A 325 10.63 3.18 29.18
C GLU A 325 11.20 3.30 27.77
N LEU A 326 12.33 2.64 27.53
CA LEU A 326 12.87 2.38 26.20
C LEU A 326 12.46 0.97 25.81
N MET A 327 11.74 0.86 24.72
CA MET A 327 11.26 -0.41 24.16
C MET A 327 12.02 -0.67 22.87
N VAL A 328 12.78 -1.77 22.82
CA VAL A 328 13.69 -2.11 21.71
C VAL A 328 13.20 -3.38 21.06
N GLY A 329 12.99 -3.34 19.77
CA GLY A 329 12.45 -4.49 19.03
C GLY A 329 12.46 -4.34 17.52
N THR A 330 11.67 -5.17 16.84
CA THR A 330 11.60 -5.24 15.37
C THR A 330 10.29 -4.71 14.81
N SER A 331 9.32 -4.39 15.68
CA SER A 331 8.08 -3.71 15.34
C SER A 331 7.53 -2.96 16.55
N SER A 332 6.43 -2.22 16.39
CA SER A 332 5.74 -1.55 17.51
C SER A 332 4.84 -2.47 18.32
N ALA A 333 4.66 -3.74 17.95
CA ALA A 333 3.88 -4.70 18.73
C ALA A 333 4.58 -5.03 20.05
N ASP A 334 3.83 -5.07 21.16
CA ASP A 334 4.41 -5.29 22.49
C ASP A 334 5.16 -6.63 22.61
N LYS A 335 4.69 -7.67 21.91
CA LYS A 335 5.35 -8.99 21.85
C LYS A 335 6.74 -8.95 21.22
N ASP A 336 7.02 -7.98 20.36
CA ASP A 336 8.28 -7.82 19.64
C ASP A 336 9.26 -6.89 20.37
N LEU A 337 8.88 -6.35 21.54
CA LEU A 337 9.62 -5.33 22.26
C LEU A 337 10.22 -5.85 23.58
N LYS A 338 11.45 -5.45 23.85
CA LYS A 338 12.12 -5.63 25.14
C LYS A 338 12.32 -4.28 25.82
N THR A 339 11.82 -4.15 27.03
CA THR A 339 11.77 -2.86 27.75
C THR A 339 12.91 -2.70 28.73
N ILE A 340 13.53 -1.53 28.76
CA ILE A 340 14.45 -1.04 29.77
C ILE A 340 13.90 0.25 30.43
N LYS A 341 14.06 0.39 31.72
CA LYS A 341 13.68 1.61 32.45
C LYS A 341 14.89 2.53 32.58
N VAL A 342 14.67 3.80 32.28
CA VAL A 342 15.70 4.86 32.34
C VAL A 342 15.14 6.03 33.15
N ASN A 343 15.95 6.56 34.08
CA ASN A 343 15.59 7.77 34.84
C ASN A 343 16.35 8.94 34.23
N MET A 344 15.60 9.95 33.80
CA MET A 344 16.14 11.24 33.36
C MET A 344 16.06 12.25 34.47
N LYS A 345 17.19 12.97 34.69
CA LYS A 345 17.29 14.07 35.67
C LYS A 345 17.09 15.43 35.00
#